data_4a81c828a19386fc250c64cfef7f8301
#
_entry.id   4a81c828a19386fc250c64cfef7f8301
#
_cell.length_a   1.000
_cell.length_b   1.000
_cell.length_c   1.000
_cell.angle_alpha   90.00
_cell.angle_beta   90.00
_cell.angle_gamma   90.00
#
_symmetry.space_group_name_H-M   'P 1'
#
loop_
_entity.id
_entity.type
_entity.pdbx_description
1 polymer ?
#
loop_
_entity_poly.entity_id
_entity_poly.type
_entity_poly.pdbx_seq_one_letter_code
_entity_poly.pdbx_strand_id
1 'polypeptide(L)'
;MVRKGWGSVARRGASTVRDGTEGHGPDADSPEGRRRARTRSDEFVPERWVRTDQRGSSVGSGARARARGEGLRPPAHRAVSPPAELPPDIANELASAAGPDWNHLRDRITERMAAGIGAYERERYRDASRILKVVVDAVPNAPSARELLGLSQYHQSYWKAALPNLEAFAALTGSVDQHPVRMDCHRALGRPKKVEALFIELRQGSPDPEVLSEGRLVLAGTRADGGDLTGAVTLLVEAGAGRLVRNPAERHLRQWYVLGDLMERSGDLAKARELFLRISAVDPDAYDVTGRLESLGPPTKARRAPRRPDRRPPAGSRAREPKGSHGAR
;
A
#
# COMPACT_ATOMS: atom_id res chain seq x y z
N MET A 1 -18.81 -17.56 11.22
CA MET A 1 -18.37 -16.97 9.93
C MET A 1 -17.49 -15.79 10.26
N VAL A 2 -16.20 -15.84 9.93
CA VAL A 2 -15.28 -14.75 10.17
C VAL A 2 -15.64 -13.63 9.18
N ARG A 3 -15.99 -12.44 9.70
CA ARG A 3 -16.19 -11.24 8.88
C ARG A 3 -14.97 -11.02 8.00
N LYS A 4 -15.11 -11.03 6.69
CA LYS A 4 -14.11 -10.42 5.80
C LYS A 4 -14.19 -8.91 6.05
N GLY A 5 -13.28 -8.39 6.87
CA GLY A 5 -13.20 -6.94 7.11
C GLY A 5 -13.01 -6.20 5.78
N TRP A 6 -13.60 -5.01 5.68
CA TRP A 6 -13.46 -4.11 4.53
C TRP A 6 -12.00 -3.77 4.21
N GLY A 7 -11.09 -4.04 5.14
CA GLY A 7 -9.64 -3.90 4.99
C GLY A 7 -9.04 -4.67 3.80
N SER A 8 -9.67 -5.76 3.33
CA SER A 8 -9.21 -6.45 2.11
C SER A 8 -9.48 -5.63 0.84
N VAL A 9 -10.51 -4.78 0.84
CA VAL A 9 -10.83 -3.85 -0.26
C VAL A 9 -9.94 -2.62 -0.19
N ALA A 10 -9.69 -2.07 1.01
CA ALA A 10 -8.77 -0.95 1.21
C ALA A 10 -7.34 -1.30 0.84
N ARG A 11 -6.89 -2.53 1.12
CA ARG A 11 -5.55 -2.99 0.77
C ARG A 11 -5.29 -3.00 -0.73
N ARG A 12 -6.30 -3.25 -1.57
CA ARG A 12 -6.18 -3.12 -3.03
C ARG A 12 -6.00 -1.68 -3.50
N GLY A 13 -6.54 -0.72 -2.77
CA GLY A 13 -6.45 0.71 -3.07
C GLY A 13 -5.30 1.46 -2.40
N ALA A 14 -4.67 0.89 -1.35
CA ALA A 14 -3.61 1.55 -0.60
C ALA A 14 -2.37 1.89 -1.46
N SER A 15 -2.20 1.18 -2.56
CA SER A 15 -1.13 1.40 -3.53
C SER A 15 -1.44 2.49 -4.56
N THR A 16 -2.71 2.86 -4.75
CA THR A 16 -3.14 3.80 -5.81
C THR A 16 -3.21 5.25 -5.37
N VAL A 17 -3.14 5.54 -4.06
CA VAL A 17 -3.47 6.85 -3.49
C VAL A 17 -2.38 7.91 -3.67
N ARG A 18 -1.28 7.61 -4.34
CA ARG A 18 -0.15 8.55 -4.48
C ARG A 18 0.01 9.23 -5.85
N ASP A 19 -0.99 9.18 -6.73
CA ASP A 19 -0.95 9.96 -7.97
C ASP A 19 -1.51 11.36 -7.76
N GLY A 20 -0.59 12.30 -7.56
CA GLY A 20 -0.57 13.70 -7.95
C GLY A 20 -1.91 14.43 -8.05
N THR A 21 -2.69 14.48 -7.00
CA THR A 21 -3.48 15.65 -6.73
C THR A 21 -2.84 16.34 -5.54
N GLU A 22 -2.23 17.50 -5.79
CA GLU A 22 -1.90 18.45 -4.74
C GLU A 22 -3.12 18.56 -3.85
N GLY A 23 -3.01 17.99 -2.63
CA GLY A 23 -4.10 17.93 -1.70
C GLY A 23 -4.43 19.32 -1.22
N HIS A 24 -5.49 19.90 -1.76
CA HIS A 24 -6.18 20.99 -1.12
C HIS A 24 -6.88 20.43 0.12
N GLY A 25 -6.10 20.29 1.22
CA GLY A 25 -6.68 20.19 2.55
C GLY A 25 -7.40 21.51 2.88
N PRO A 26 -8.41 21.50 3.76
CA PRO A 26 -9.16 22.71 4.11
C PRO A 26 -8.33 23.88 4.65
N ASP A 27 -7.06 23.68 4.91
CA ASP A 27 -6.12 24.73 5.40
C ASP A 27 -5.32 25.43 4.31
N ALA A 28 -5.48 25.06 3.02
CA ALA A 28 -4.72 25.66 1.92
C ALA A 28 -5.13 27.11 1.59
N ASP A 29 -6.29 27.57 2.06
CA ASP A 29 -6.82 28.89 1.79
C ASP A 29 -6.60 29.91 2.93
N SER A 30 -5.96 29.52 4.02
CA SER A 30 -5.63 30.43 5.10
C SER A 30 -4.38 31.28 4.77
N PRO A 31 -4.31 32.55 5.21
CA PRO A 31 -3.14 33.40 4.96
C PRO A 31 -1.83 32.83 5.53
N GLU A 32 -1.88 31.99 6.56
CA GLU A 32 -0.72 31.30 7.15
C GLU A 32 -0.27 30.12 6.31
N GLY A 33 -1.18 29.38 5.65
CA GLY A 33 -0.87 28.31 4.71
C GLY A 33 -0.07 28.81 3.50
N ARG A 34 -0.41 30.00 2.97
CA ARG A 34 0.28 30.62 1.85
C ARG A 34 1.70 31.10 2.19
N ARG A 35 1.98 31.49 3.44
CA ARG A 35 3.33 31.86 3.88
C ARG A 35 4.23 30.63 4.08
N ARG A 36 3.69 29.50 4.51
CA ARG A 36 4.44 28.25 4.69
C ARG A 36 4.75 27.55 3.37
N ALA A 37 3.90 27.69 2.36
CA ALA A 37 4.15 27.14 1.02
C ALA A 37 5.31 27.84 0.29
N ARG A 38 5.62 29.10 0.61
CA ARG A 38 6.69 29.88 -0.04
C ARG A 38 8.10 29.61 0.49
N THR A 39 8.27 28.95 1.62
CA THR A 39 9.58 28.68 2.23
C THR A 39 9.99 27.20 2.12
N ARG A 40 9.23 26.40 1.37
CA ARG A 40 9.51 24.99 1.09
C ARG A 40 9.70 24.74 -0.41
N SER A 41 10.51 25.57 -1.03
CA SER A 41 11.11 25.23 -2.31
C SER A 41 12.34 24.39 -2.05
N ASP A 42 12.37 23.24 -2.75
CA ASP A 42 13.52 22.37 -2.97
C ASP A 42 14.07 21.66 -1.73
N GLU A 43 13.36 20.58 -1.34
CA GLU A 43 13.99 19.33 -0.92
C GLU A 43 12.94 18.47 -0.24
N PHE A 44 12.77 17.29 -0.79
CA PHE A 44 11.88 16.21 -0.35
C PHE A 44 10.55 16.11 -1.10
N VAL A 45 10.63 15.58 -2.30
CA VAL A 45 9.51 14.88 -2.94
C VAL A 45 9.51 13.47 -2.34
N PRO A 46 8.54 13.08 -1.52
CA PRO A 46 8.45 11.68 -1.09
C PRO A 46 8.16 10.84 -2.33
N GLU A 47 9.14 10.02 -2.71
CA GLU A 47 9.04 9.14 -3.86
C GLU A 47 7.86 8.15 -3.70
N ARG A 48 7.13 8.01 -4.75
CA ARG A 48 5.99 7.14 -4.98
C ARG A 48 6.34 5.68 -4.76
N TRP A 49 5.71 5.06 -3.76
CA TRP A 49 5.96 3.66 -3.43
C TRP A 49 5.26 2.65 -4.34
N VAL A 50 4.14 3.02 -4.96
CA VAL A 50 3.44 2.16 -5.92
C VAL A 50 2.65 3.01 -6.90
N ARG A 51 2.93 2.90 -8.21
CA ARG A 51 2.03 3.31 -9.27
C ARG A 51 1.17 2.12 -9.66
N THR A 52 -0.10 2.19 -9.41
CA THR A 52 -1.07 1.31 -10.06
C THR A 52 -1.91 2.13 -11.01
N ASP A 53 -1.88 1.69 -12.27
CA ASP A 53 -2.84 1.97 -13.33
C ASP A 53 -3.04 3.41 -13.81
N GLN A 54 -2.26 3.75 -14.80
CA GLN A 54 -2.80 4.52 -15.89
C GLN A 54 -3.30 3.53 -16.98
N ARG A 55 -4.57 3.13 -16.94
CA ARG A 55 -5.24 2.73 -18.16
C ARG A 55 -5.35 3.98 -19.02
N GLY A 56 -4.60 3.98 -20.13
CA GLY A 56 -4.57 5.07 -21.06
C GLY A 56 -5.96 5.45 -21.56
N SER A 57 -6.36 6.67 -21.31
CA SER A 57 -7.28 7.39 -22.18
C SER A 57 -6.46 8.33 -23.04
N SER A 58 -6.22 7.92 -24.27
CA SER A 58 -5.73 8.79 -25.33
C SER A 58 -6.75 9.90 -25.54
N VAL A 59 -6.44 11.09 -25.07
CA VAL A 59 -7.20 12.29 -25.44
C VAL A 59 -6.65 12.76 -26.79
N GLY A 60 -7.39 12.40 -27.83
CA GLY A 60 -7.21 12.98 -29.17
C GLY A 60 -7.47 14.49 -29.13
N SER A 61 -6.51 15.25 -29.55
CA SER A 61 -6.65 16.66 -29.89
C SER A 61 -7.66 16.81 -31.05
N GLY A 62 -8.83 17.40 -30.83
CA GLY A 62 -9.87 17.63 -31.81
C GLY A 62 -10.57 18.96 -31.61
N ALA A 63 -10.17 19.91 -32.42
CA ALA A 63 -10.96 21.01 -33.01
C ALA A 63 -12.05 21.70 -32.16
N ARG A 64 -11.80 22.99 -31.94
CA ARG A 64 -12.80 24.00 -31.57
C ARG A 64 -13.90 24.08 -32.65
N ALA A 65 -15.14 23.75 -32.30
CA ALA A 65 -16.34 24.17 -33.01
C ALA A 65 -17.24 24.94 -32.03
N ARG A 66 -17.46 26.22 -32.36
CA ARG A 66 -18.49 27.06 -31.72
C ARG A 66 -19.86 26.59 -32.23
N ALA A 67 -20.74 26.15 -31.34
CA ALA A 67 -22.16 26.06 -31.61
C ALA A 67 -22.94 26.77 -30.51
N ARG A 68 -23.88 27.59 -30.97
CA ARG A 68 -24.79 28.44 -30.20
C ARG A 68 -25.79 27.62 -29.40
N GLY A 69 -26.26 28.24 -28.32
CA GLY A 69 -27.17 27.80 -27.31
C GLY A 69 -28.39 27.01 -27.78
N GLU A 70 -28.51 25.88 -27.12
CA GLU A 70 -29.80 25.23 -26.86
C GLU A 70 -29.79 24.85 -25.37
N GLY A 71 -30.90 25.13 -24.70
CA GLY A 71 -31.04 25.01 -23.23
C GLY A 71 -30.66 23.65 -22.74
N LEU A 72 -29.63 23.58 -21.91
CA LEU A 72 -29.26 22.38 -21.16
C LEU A 72 -30.42 22.01 -20.24
N ARG A 73 -31.22 21.01 -20.62
CA ARG A 73 -32.03 20.23 -19.69
C ARG A 73 -31.07 19.70 -18.63
N PRO A 74 -31.37 19.87 -17.33
CA PRO A 74 -30.59 19.21 -16.30
C PRO A 74 -30.56 17.71 -16.60
N PRO A 75 -29.41 17.02 -16.45
CA PRO A 75 -29.35 15.58 -16.70
C PRO A 75 -30.41 14.92 -15.85
N ALA A 76 -31.29 14.13 -16.51
CA ALA A 76 -32.28 13.32 -15.83
C ALA A 76 -31.59 12.59 -14.68
N HIS A 77 -32.14 12.72 -13.48
CA HIS A 77 -31.67 11.98 -12.31
C HIS A 77 -31.56 10.51 -12.73
N ARG A 78 -30.33 10.05 -12.91
CA ARG A 78 -30.03 8.65 -13.20
C ARG A 78 -30.72 7.87 -12.10
N ALA A 79 -31.66 7.01 -12.46
CA ALA A 79 -32.42 6.20 -11.52
C ALA A 79 -31.40 5.59 -10.53
N VAL A 80 -31.51 5.99 -9.27
CA VAL A 80 -30.71 5.42 -8.19
C VAL A 80 -31.17 3.98 -8.11
N SER A 81 -30.29 3.03 -8.44
CA SER A 81 -30.54 1.62 -8.17
C SER A 81 -31.02 1.51 -6.71
N PRO A 82 -32.04 0.68 -6.41
CA PRO A 82 -32.52 0.54 -5.04
C PRO A 82 -31.32 0.29 -4.13
N PRO A 83 -31.29 0.90 -2.94
CA PRO A 83 -30.18 0.71 -2.02
C PRO A 83 -30.01 -0.80 -1.79
N ALA A 84 -28.79 -1.30 -1.95
CA ALA A 84 -28.47 -2.68 -1.62
C ALA A 84 -28.92 -2.92 -0.18
N GLU A 85 -29.59 -4.05 0.04
CA GLU A 85 -30.07 -4.42 1.37
C GLU A 85 -28.89 -4.46 2.34
N LEU A 86 -29.01 -3.77 3.48
CA LEU A 86 -27.92 -3.70 4.44
C LEU A 86 -27.66 -5.11 5.03
N PRO A 87 -26.43 -5.61 5.05
CA PRO A 87 -26.12 -6.89 5.65
C PRO A 87 -26.65 -7.00 7.09
N PRO A 88 -27.31 -8.10 7.48
CA PRO A 88 -27.96 -8.23 8.78
C PRO A 88 -27.01 -8.03 9.97
N ASP A 89 -25.76 -8.43 9.83
CA ASP A 89 -24.73 -8.26 10.84
C ASP A 89 -24.38 -6.79 11.09
N ILE A 90 -24.34 -5.97 10.04
CA ILE A 90 -24.14 -4.52 10.16
C ILE A 90 -25.39 -3.86 10.75
N ALA A 91 -26.59 -4.30 10.35
CA ALA A 91 -27.83 -3.78 10.92
C ALA A 91 -27.92 -4.04 12.44
N ASN A 92 -27.55 -5.24 12.89
CA ASN A 92 -27.49 -5.61 14.30
C ASN A 92 -26.42 -4.83 15.07
N GLU A 93 -25.25 -4.60 14.45
CA GLU A 93 -24.21 -3.75 15.01
C GLU A 93 -24.69 -2.33 15.26
N LEU A 94 -25.32 -1.72 14.25
CA LEU A 94 -25.90 -0.37 14.37
C LEU A 94 -26.96 -0.29 15.46
N ALA A 95 -27.85 -1.31 15.55
CA ALA A 95 -28.87 -1.38 16.57
C ALA A 95 -28.27 -1.45 17.98
N SER A 96 -27.25 -2.30 18.16
CA SER A 96 -26.55 -2.42 19.43
C SER A 96 -25.80 -1.14 19.82
N ALA A 97 -25.17 -0.49 18.85
CA ALA A 97 -24.39 0.72 19.09
C ALA A 97 -25.26 1.96 19.35
N ALA A 98 -26.47 2.03 18.74
CA ALA A 98 -27.42 3.13 18.94
C ALA A 98 -28.23 2.98 20.23
N GLY A 99 -28.39 1.75 20.78
CA GLY A 99 -29.13 1.50 22.02
C GLY A 99 -30.59 1.93 21.93
N PRO A 100 -31.13 2.64 22.97
CA PRO A 100 -32.53 3.03 23.04
C PRO A 100 -33.04 3.91 21.87
N ASP A 101 -32.10 4.69 21.28
CA ASP A 101 -32.44 5.63 20.20
C ASP A 101 -32.68 4.92 18.86
N TRP A 102 -32.38 3.61 18.78
CA TRP A 102 -32.43 2.86 17.53
C TRP A 102 -33.78 2.96 16.79
N ASN A 103 -34.87 2.84 17.51
CA ASN A 103 -36.23 2.89 16.90
C ASN A 103 -36.48 4.20 16.12
N HIS A 104 -35.92 5.31 16.59
CA HIS A 104 -36.04 6.62 15.94
C HIS A 104 -35.02 6.84 14.79
N LEU A 105 -33.93 6.12 14.80
CA LEU A 105 -32.83 6.31 13.86
C LEU A 105 -32.83 5.27 12.75
N ARG A 106 -33.45 4.11 12.97
CA ARG A 106 -33.33 2.89 12.19
C ARG A 106 -33.34 3.12 10.67
N ASP A 107 -34.50 3.57 10.16
CA ASP A 107 -34.68 3.64 8.70
C ASP A 107 -33.71 4.60 8.06
N ARG A 108 -33.46 5.76 8.66
CA ARG A 108 -32.54 6.76 8.15
C ARG A 108 -31.09 6.29 8.20
N ILE A 109 -30.69 5.60 9.27
CA ILE A 109 -29.31 5.19 9.45
C ILE A 109 -28.99 3.94 8.64
N THR A 110 -29.91 2.97 8.53
CA THR A 110 -29.73 1.80 7.66
C THR A 110 -29.64 2.19 6.19
N GLU A 111 -30.52 3.07 5.71
CA GLU A 111 -30.44 3.60 4.35
C GLU A 111 -29.11 4.31 4.07
N ARG A 112 -28.67 5.19 4.97
CA ARG A 112 -27.41 5.91 4.81
C ARG A 112 -26.20 4.98 4.89
N MET A 113 -26.20 3.99 5.78
CA MET A 113 -25.13 3.02 5.87
C MET A 113 -25.01 2.21 4.58
N ALA A 114 -26.13 1.71 4.04
CA ALA A 114 -26.19 1.00 2.76
C ALA A 114 -25.70 1.89 1.59
N ALA A 115 -26.13 3.15 1.56
CA ALA A 115 -25.66 4.11 0.55
C ALA A 115 -24.16 4.40 0.68
N GLY A 116 -23.65 4.51 1.91
CA GLY A 116 -22.22 4.70 2.20
C GLY A 116 -21.36 3.53 1.76
N ILE A 117 -21.80 2.30 2.05
CA ILE A 117 -21.18 1.06 1.58
C ILE A 117 -21.12 1.04 0.06
N GLY A 118 -22.28 1.23 -0.59
CA GLY A 118 -22.34 1.21 -2.05
C GLY A 118 -21.56 2.35 -2.72
N ALA A 119 -21.38 3.48 -2.08
CA ALA A 119 -20.48 4.54 -2.57
C ALA A 119 -19.00 4.11 -2.44
N TYR A 120 -18.62 3.50 -1.31
CA TYR A 120 -17.28 2.98 -1.07
C TYR A 120 -16.90 1.87 -2.06
N GLU A 121 -17.77 0.90 -2.29
CA GLU A 121 -17.55 -0.20 -3.25
C GLU A 121 -17.38 0.28 -4.69
N ARG A 122 -18.00 1.41 -5.04
CA ARG A 122 -17.83 2.08 -6.34
C ARG A 122 -16.68 3.08 -6.35
N GLU A 123 -15.81 3.05 -5.35
CA GLU A 123 -14.63 3.92 -5.19
C GLU A 123 -14.97 5.42 -5.16
N ARG A 124 -16.23 5.76 -4.87
CA ARG A 124 -16.69 7.14 -4.71
C ARG A 124 -16.43 7.64 -3.30
N TYR A 125 -15.16 7.64 -2.91
CA TYR A 125 -14.72 7.88 -1.52
C TYR A 125 -15.17 9.23 -0.95
N ARG A 126 -15.26 10.27 -1.79
CA ARG A 126 -15.77 11.58 -1.37
C ARG A 126 -17.25 11.51 -0.96
N ASP A 127 -18.07 10.81 -1.73
CA ASP A 127 -19.48 10.61 -1.40
C ASP A 127 -19.63 9.68 -0.19
N ALA A 128 -18.86 8.58 -0.17
CA ALA A 128 -18.84 7.64 0.95
C ALA A 128 -18.53 8.36 2.26
N SER A 129 -17.47 9.15 2.32
CA SER A 129 -17.09 9.85 3.55
C SER A 129 -18.13 10.87 4.00
N ARG A 130 -18.77 11.58 3.06
CA ARG A 130 -19.85 12.53 3.39
C ARG A 130 -21.09 11.82 3.97
N ILE A 131 -21.48 10.68 3.39
CA ILE A 131 -22.64 9.89 3.84
C ILE A 131 -22.35 9.22 5.18
N LEU A 132 -21.19 8.54 5.29
CA LEU A 132 -20.80 7.81 6.48
C LEU A 132 -20.54 8.72 7.69
N LYS A 133 -20.10 9.96 7.44
CA LYS A 133 -19.99 10.94 8.53
C LYS A 133 -21.32 11.15 9.24
N VAL A 134 -22.43 11.20 8.52
CA VAL A 134 -23.78 11.34 9.13
C VAL A 134 -24.13 10.11 9.98
N VAL A 135 -23.73 8.91 9.54
CA VAL A 135 -23.93 7.68 10.34
C VAL A 135 -23.10 7.72 11.61
N VAL A 136 -21.81 8.07 11.51
CA VAL A 136 -20.89 8.17 12.65
C VAL A 136 -21.34 9.26 13.64
N ASP A 137 -21.85 10.41 13.14
CA ASP A 137 -22.35 11.49 14.01
C ASP A 137 -23.61 11.03 14.80
N ALA A 138 -24.46 10.19 14.19
CA ALA A 138 -25.67 9.68 14.85
C ALA A 138 -25.40 8.44 15.73
N VAL A 139 -24.49 7.56 15.32
CA VAL A 139 -24.11 6.32 16.02
C VAL A 139 -22.59 6.25 16.17
N PRO A 140 -22.00 6.98 17.12
CA PRO A 140 -20.53 7.12 17.22
C PRO A 140 -19.80 5.82 17.51
N ASN A 141 -20.45 4.85 18.11
CA ASN A 141 -19.88 3.57 18.52
C ASN A 141 -20.16 2.43 17.52
N ALA A 142 -20.52 2.74 16.27
CA ALA A 142 -20.68 1.76 15.21
C ALA A 142 -19.33 1.46 14.54
N PRO A 143 -18.71 0.29 14.80
CA PRO A 143 -17.38 -0.04 14.27
C PRO A 143 -17.32 -0.02 12.75
N SER A 144 -18.28 -0.62 12.05
CA SER A 144 -18.29 -0.66 10.59
C SER A 144 -18.40 0.73 9.95
N ALA A 145 -19.16 1.64 10.56
CA ALA A 145 -19.25 3.03 10.09
C ALA A 145 -17.93 3.78 10.29
N ARG A 146 -17.28 3.58 11.44
CA ARG A 146 -15.96 4.15 11.74
C ARG A 146 -14.90 3.64 10.78
N GLU A 147 -14.86 2.33 10.54
CA GLU A 147 -13.94 1.71 9.61
C GLU A 147 -14.08 2.30 8.20
N LEU A 148 -15.29 2.25 7.65
CA LEU A 148 -15.56 2.72 6.29
C LEU A 148 -15.34 4.23 6.12
N LEU A 149 -15.67 5.04 7.14
CA LEU A 149 -15.36 6.48 7.11
C LEU A 149 -13.86 6.71 7.11
N GLY A 150 -13.13 6.05 7.99
CA GLY A 150 -11.69 6.15 8.07
C GLY A 150 -11.00 5.73 6.77
N LEU A 151 -11.42 4.59 6.19
CA LEU A 151 -10.91 4.10 4.91
C LEU A 151 -11.25 5.04 3.75
N SER A 152 -12.48 5.58 3.71
CA SER A 152 -12.87 6.57 2.70
C SER A 152 -12.01 7.84 2.76
N GLN A 153 -11.69 8.31 3.97
CA GLN A 153 -10.81 9.45 4.19
C GLN A 153 -9.36 9.13 3.84
N TYR A 154 -8.90 7.90 4.14
CA TYR A 154 -7.58 7.41 3.76
C TYR A 154 -7.39 7.46 2.24
N HIS A 155 -8.35 6.95 1.47
CA HIS A 155 -8.29 6.98 0.00
C HIS A 155 -8.29 8.40 -0.58
N GLN A 156 -8.77 9.38 0.17
CA GLN A 156 -8.72 10.79 -0.21
C GLN A 156 -7.45 11.50 0.28
N SER A 157 -6.49 10.78 0.85
CA SER A 157 -5.28 11.34 1.48
C SER A 157 -5.55 12.24 2.70
N TYR A 158 -6.74 12.16 3.30
CA TYR A 158 -7.09 12.90 4.51
C TYR A 158 -6.61 12.19 5.77
N TRP A 159 -5.28 11.99 5.86
CA TRP A 159 -4.62 11.18 6.89
C TRP A 159 -4.99 11.59 8.32
N LYS A 160 -5.04 12.90 8.59
CA LYS A 160 -5.41 13.43 9.90
C LYS A 160 -6.86 13.13 10.28
N ALA A 161 -7.77 13.09 9.31
CA ALA A 161 -9.20 12.79 9.54
C ALA A 161 -9.46 11.29 9.62
N ALA A 162 -8.72 10.48 8.87
CA ALA A 162 -8.84 9.02 8.87
C ALA A 162 -8.45 8.40 10.21
N LEU A 163 -7.36 8.88 10.82
CA LEU A 163 -6.81 8.30 12.05
C LEU A 163 -7.81 8.16 13.19
N PRO A 164 -8.57 9.20 13.62
CA PRO A 164 -9.49 9.07 14.74
C PRO A 164 -10.59 8.01 14.50
N ASN A 165 -11.02 7.84 13.24
CA ASN A 165 -12.03 6.84 12.90
C ASN A 165 -11.45 5.42 12.93
N LEU A 166 -10.25 5.22 12.38
CA LEU A 166 -9.56 3.91 12.41
C LEU A 166 -9.09 3.54 13.82
N GLU A 167 -8.73 4.52 14.66
CA GLU A 167 -8.41 4.32 16.08
C GLU A 167 -9.64 3.92 16.88
N ALA A 168 -10.79 4.61 16.63
CA ALA A 168 -12.06 4.24 17.24
C ALA A 168 -12.50 2.83 16.83
N PHE A 169 -12.38 2.46 15.55
CA PHE A 169 -12.62 1.10 15.08
C PHE A 169 -11.79 0.07 15.85
N ALA A 170 -10.48 0.29 15.94
CA ALA A 170 -9.60 -0.62 16.66
C ALA A 170 -9.94 -0.72 18.15
N ALA A 171 -10.28 0.40 18.79
CA ALA A 171 -10.69 0.42 20.20
C ALA A 171 -12.01 -0.32 20.46
N LEU A 172 -12.99 -0.20 19.55
CA LEU A 172 -14.29 -0.85 19.66
C LEU A 172 -14.24 -2.36 19.39
N THR A 173 -13.34 -2.81 18.51
CA THR A 173 -13.30 -4.21 18.04
C THR A 173 -12.14 -5.02 18.60
N GLY A 174 -11.09 -4.37 19.08
CA GLY A 174 -9.81 -5.01 19.38
C GLY A 174 -9.07 -5.52 18.14
N SER A 175 -9.58 -5.25 16.90
CA SER A 175 -8.97 -5.75 15.66
C SER A 175 -7.71 -4.98 15.31
N VAL A 176 -6.71 -5.72 14.80
CA VAL A 176 -5.48 -5.17 14.23
C VAL A 176 -5.51 -5.06 12.70
N ASP A 177 -6.63 -5.39 12.06
CA ASP A 177 -6.75 -5.48 10.60
C ASP A 177 -6.45 -4.15 9.89
N GLN A 178 -6.79 -3.03 10.52
CA GLN A 178 -6.53 -1.70 9.97
C GLN A 178 -5.22 -1.07 10.45
N HIS A 179 -4.38 -1.82 11.19
CA HIS A 179 -3.07 -1.31 11.61
C HIS A 179 -2.19 -0.88 10.44
N PRO A 180 -2.08 -1.63 9.31
CA PRO A 180 -1.29 -1.18 8.17
C PRO A 180 -1.75 0.17 7.61
N VAL A 181 -3.07 0.40 7.55
CA VAL A 181 -3.63 1.68 7.08
C VAL A 181 -3.33 2.81 8.06
N ARG A 182 -3.46 2.57 9.38
CA ARG A 182 -3.08 3.53 10.43
C ARG A 182 -1.59 3.84 10.37
N MET A 183 -0.76 2.82 10.18
CA MET A 183 0.70 2.97 10.00
C MET A 183 1.02 3.85 8.79
N ASP A 184 0.36 3.62 7.65
CA ASP A 184 0.61 4.43 6.44
C ASP A 184 0.13 5.88 6.61
N CYS A 185 -0.99 6.12 7.31
CA CYS A 185 -1.38 7.47 7.72
C CYS A 185 -0.30 8.16 8.55
N HIS A 186 0.27 7.46 9.54
CA HIS A 186 1.36 8.02 10.36
C HIS A 186 2.64 8.23 9.55
N ARG A 187 2.97 7.32 8.62
CA ARG A 187 4.09 7.49 7.69
C ARG A 187 3.93 8.74 6.84
N ALA A 188 2.75 8.93 6.23
CA ALA A 188 2.43 10.11 5.43
C ALA A 188 2.48 11.43 6.25
N LEU A 189 2.23 11.36 7.55
CA LEU A 189 2.34 12.48 8.48
C LEU A 189 3.76 12.66 9.08
N GLY A 190 4.75 11.89 8.64
CA GLY A 190 6.14 12.00 9.13
C GLY A 190 6.33 11.55 10.58
N ARG A 191 5.60 10.51 11.02
CA ARG A 191 5.61 10.02 12.40
C ARG A 191 6.17 8.59 12.52
N PRO A 192 7.45 8.34 12.21
CA PRO A 192 8.02 6.98 12.11
C PRO A 192 7.92 6.19 13.42
N LYS A 193 8.09 6.84 14.58
CA LYS A 193 7.96 6.18 15.90
C LYS A 193 6.57 5.59 16.14
N LYS A 194 5.51 6.24 15.60
CA LYS A 194 4.13 5.70 15.69
C LYS A 194 3.95 4.50 14.77
N VAL A 195 4.59 4.50 13.60
CA VAL A 195 4.59 3.34 12.69
C VAL A 195 5.24 2.13 13.36
N GLU A 196 6.39 2.31 14.00
CA GLU A 196 7.07 1.22 14.72
C GLU A 196 6.22 0.66 15.87
N ALA A 197 5.62 1.54 16.68
CA ALA A 197 4.76 1.12 17.78
C ALA A 197 3.56 0.29 17.28
N LEU A 198 2.86 0.78 16.26
CA LEU A 198 1.73 0.06 15.65
C LEU A 198 2.16 -1.26 14.99
N PHE A 199 3.37 -1.35 14.46
CA PHE A 199 3.87 -2.61 13.91
C PHE A 199 4.13 -3.65 15.01
N ILE A 200 4.59 -3.23 16.19
CA ILE A 200 4.75 -4.11 17.35
C ILE A 200 3.37 -4.64 17.79
N GLU A 201 2.38 -3.74 17.94
CA GLU A 201 1.00 -4.10 18.27
C GLU A 201 0.42 -5.09 17.24
N LEU A 202 0.61 -4.81 15.94
CA LEU A 202 0.18 -5.66 14.85
C LEU A 202 0.73 -7.09 14.99
N ARG A 203 2.02 -7.23 15.28
CA ARG A 203 2.65 -8.55 15.45
C ARG A 203 2.12 -9.32 16.65
N GLN A 204 1.79 -8.62 17.73
CA GLN A 204 1.24 -9.21 18.96
C GLN A 204 -0.21 -9.67 18.77
N GLY A 205 -0.96 -9.02 17.90
CA GLY A 205 -2.35 -9.33 17.61
C GLY A 205 -2.58 -10.58 16.74
N SER A 206 -1.51 -11.31 16.39
CA SER A 206 -1.59 -12.53 15.54
C SER A 206 -2.44 -12.33 14.27
N PRO A 207 -2.12 -11.34 13.45
CA PRO A 207 -2.92 -10.98 12.28
C PRO A 207 -2.84 -12.03 11.18
N ASP A 208 -3.78 -11.96 10.24
CA ASP A 208 -3.68 -12.69 8.99
C ASP A 208 -2.35 -12.42 8.28
N PRO A 209 -1.77 -13.41 7.57
CA PRO A 209 -0.50 -13.23 6.85
C PRO A 209 -0.50 -12.06 5.86
N GLU A 210 -1.66 -11.74 5.27
CA GLU A 210 -1.81 -10.60 4.37
C GLU A 210 -1.69 -9.27 5.11
N VAL A 211 -2.37 -9.14 6.25
CA VAL A 211 -2.31 -7.93 7.10
C VAL A 211 -0.90 -7.71 7.61
N LEU A 212 -0.23 -8.79 8.06
CA LEU A 212 1.15 -8.70 8.51
C LEU A 212 2.12 -8.32 7.38
N SER A 213 1.87 -8.84 6.17
CA SER A 213 2.64 -8.46 4.97
C SER A 213 2.54 -6.96 4.70
N GLU A 214 1.32 -6.42 4.67
CA GLU A 214 1.09 -4.99 4.46
C GLU A 214 1.80 -4.13 5.53
N GLY A 215 1.69 -4.52 6.80
CA GLY A 215 2.41 -3.82 7.87
C GLY A 215 3.93 -3.80 7.67
N ARG A 216 4.52 -4.90 7.19
CA ARG A 216 5.95 -4.96 6.85
C ARG A 216 6.31 -4.04 5.70
N LEU A 217 5.46 -3.97 4.66
CA LEU A 217 5.67 -3.07 3.52
C LEU A 217 5.65 -1.60 3.97
N VAL A 218 4.69 -1.21 4.80
CA VAL A 218 4.62 0.16 5.34
C VAL A 218 5.84 0.47 6.22
N LEU A 219 6.26 -0.46 7.08
CA LEU A 219 7.45 -0.26 7.91
C LEU A 219 8.73 -0.14 7.08
N ALA A 220 8.90 -0.99 6.04
CA ALA A 220 10.02 -0.90 5.11
C ALA A 220 10.02 0.47 4.40
N GLY A 221 8.84 0.91 3.92
CA GLY A 221 8.66 2.23 3.35
C GLY A 221 9.05 3.35 4.31
N THR A 222 8.66 3.24 5.57
CA THR A 222 9.00 4.24 6.59
C THR A 222 10.51 4.34 6.82
N ARG A 223 11.23 3.21 6.86
CA ARG A 223 12.69 3.20 6.98
C ARG A 223 13.36 3.85 5.78
N ALA A 224 12.92 3.48 4.59
CA ALA A 224 13.47 4.04 3.36
C ALA A 224 13.18 5.54 3.19
N ASP A 225 12.01 6.02 3.63
CA ASP A 225 11.69 7.46 3.69
C ASP A 225 12.63 8.20 4.67
N GLY A 226 13.10 7.51 5.71
CA GLY A 226 14.10 8.00 6.66
C GLY A 226 15.56 7.85 6.17
N GLY A 227 15.78 7.34 4.95
CA GLY A 227 17.12 7.13 4.37
C GLY A 227 17.73 5.76 4.68
N ASP A 228 17.11 4.92 5.51
CA ASP A 228 17.59 3.58 5.85
C ASP A 228 17.12 2.54 4.81
N LEU A 229 17.66 2.63 3.59
CA LEU A 229 17.39 1.68 2.51
C LEU A 229 17.85 0.26 2.87
N THR A 230 19.02 0.15 3.52
CA THR A 230 19.59 -1.15 3.91
C THR A 230 18.68 -1.85 4.91
N GLY A 231 18.22 -1.14 5.95
CA GLY A 231 17.30 -1.69 6.93
C GLY A 231 15.93 -2.02 6.35
N ALA A 232 15.46 -1.24 5.37
CA ALA A 232 14.21 -1.55 4.65
C ALA A 232 14.31 -2.85 3.84
N VAL A 233 15.39 -3.02 3.07
CA VAL A 233 15.66 -4.25 2.30
C VAL A 233 15.81 -5.45 3.23
N THR A 234 16.63 -5.33 4.28
CA THR A 234 16.86 -6.40 5.25
C THR A 234 15.55 -6.88 5.87
N LEU A 235 14.70 -5.95 6.31
CA LEU A 235 13.37 -6.27 6.88
C LEU A 235 12.52 -7.15 5.95
N LEU A 236 12.46 -6.82 4.65
CA LEU A 236 11.66 -7.57 3.70
C LEU A 236 12.31 -8.91 3.31
N VAL A 237 13.63 -8.95 3.17
CA VAL A 237 14.36 -10.19 2.87
C VAL A 237 14.24 -11.20 4.02
N GLU A 238 14.43 -10.78 5.26
CA GLU A 238 14.24 -11.62 6.45
C GLU A 238 12.79 -12.11 6.59
N ALA A 239 11.82 -11.30 6.19
CA ALA A 239 10.42 -11.70 6.12
C ALA A 239 10.12 -12.68 4.96
N GLY A 240 11.09 -12.98 4.12
CA GLY A 240 10.97 -13.91 3.01
C GLY A 240 10.41 -13.31 1.72
N ALA A 241 10.33 -11.97 1.60
CA ALA A 241 9.78 -11.30 0.41
C ALA A 241 10.51 -11.66 -0.90
N GLY A 242 11.83 -11.98 -0.83
CA GLY A 242 12.61 -12.39 -2.00
C GLY A 242 12.44 -13.85 -2.44
N ARG A 243 11.68 -14.66 -1.70
CA ARG A 243 11.54 -16.09 -1.99
C ARG A 243 10.71 -16.32 -3.24
N LEU A 244 11.11 -17.33 -4.02
CA LEU A 244 10.31 -17.81 -5.14
C LEU A 244 9.13 -18.62 -4.62
N VAL A 245 7.93 -18.27 -5.06
CA VAL A 245 6.68 -18.95 -4.69
C VAL A 245 6.09 -19.55 -5.95
N ARG A 246 5.69 -20.83 -5.88
CA ARG A 246 5.15 -21.59 -7.04
C ARG A 246 3.82 -21.02 -7.52
N ASN A 247 2.92 -20.69 -6.59
CA ASN A 247 1.62 -20.09 -6.88
C ASN A 247 1.52 -18.77 -6.07
N PRO A 248 2.05 -17.67 -6.59
CA PRO A 248 2.07 -16.40 -5.87
C PRO A 248 0.65 -15.81 -5.77
N ALA A 249 0.24 -15.47 -4.55
CA ALA A 249 -0.93 -14.63 -4.31
C ALA A 249 -0.54 -13.15 -4.49
N GLU A 250 -1.51 -12.25 -4.58
CA GLU A 250 -1.30 -10.80 -4.75
C GLU A 250 -0.30 -10.23 -3.75
N ARG A 251 -0.36 -10.65 -2.47
CA ARG A 251 0.61 -10.22 -1.44
C ARG A 251 2.07 -10.48 -1.83
N HIS A 252 2.35 -11.57 -2.59
CA HIS A 252 3.71 -11.88 -3.01
C HIS A 252 4.17 -10.96 -4.14
N LEU A 253 3.28 -10.65 -5.10
CA LEU A 253 3.57 -9.69 -6.16
C LEU A 253 3.88 -8.31 -5.55
N ARG A 254 3.09 -7.87 -4.57
CA ARG A 254 3.33 -6.61 -3.85
C ARG A 254 4.66 -6.62 -3.10
N GLN A 255 4.99 -7.71 -2.41
CA GLN A 255 6.28 -7.86 -1.74
C GLN A 255 7.44 -7.78 -2.74
N TRP A 256 7.34 -8.50 -3.86
CA TRP A 256 8.36 -8.47 -4.91
C TRP A 256 8.49 -7.08 -5.52
N TYR A 257 7.38 -6.40 -5.75
CA TYR A 257 7.38 -5.05 -6.30
C TYR A 257 8.09 -4.06 -5.37
N VAL A 258 7.70 -4.00 -4.10
CA VAL A 258 8.30 -3.09 -3.12
C VAL A 258 9.78 -3.43 -2.89
N LEU A 259 10.12 -4.72 -2.80
CA LEU A 259 11.52 -5.13 -2.68
C LEU A 259 12.33 -4.77 -3.94
N GLY A 260 11.74 -4.93 -5.13
CA GLY A 260 12.33 -4.52 -6.41
C GLY A 260 12.62 -3.02 -6.45
N ASP A 261 11.68 -2.19 -6.03
CA ASP A 261 11.86 -0.73 -5.93
C ASP A 261 12.99 -0.37 -4.96
N LEU A 262 13.03 -0.99 -3.79
CA LEU A 262 14.12 -0.78 -2.82
C LEU A 262 15.49 -1.21 -3.35
N MET A 263 15.56 -2.34 -4.08
CA MET A 263 16.79 -2.82 -4.72
C MET A 263 17.24 -1.86 -5.82
N GLU A 264 16.32 -1.35 -6.65
CA GLU A 264 16.63 -0.35 -7.67
C GLU A 264 17.19 0.92 -7.03
N ARG A 265 16.54 1.45 -5.99
CA ARG A 265 16.99 2.64 -5.25
C ARG A 265 18.32 2.43 -4.54
N SER A 266 18.64 1.21 -4.11
CA SER A 266 19.92 0.86 -3.50
C SER A 266 21.02 0.58 -4.53
N GLY A 267 20.70 0.58 -5.83
CA GLY A 267 21.63 0.33 -6.93
C GLY A 267 21.82 -1.15 -7.29
N ASP A 268 21.11 -2.08 -6.64
CA ASP A 268 21.14 -3.51 -7.03
C ASP A 268 20.15 -3.77 -8.17
N LEU A 269 20.45 -3.19 -9.34
CA LEU A 269 19.61 -3.25 -10.54
C LEU A 269 19.39 -4.70 -11.03
N ALA A 270 20.30 -5.59 -10.74
CA ALA A 270 20.19 -7.00 -11.15
C ALA A 270 19.07 -7.71 -10.38
N LYS A 271 19.02 -7.53 -9.06
CA LYS A 271 17.95 -8.08 -8.22
C LYS A 271 16.63 -7.40 -8.45
N ALA A 272 16.62 -6.07 -8.62
CA ALA A 272 15.41 -5.33 -8.98
C ALA A 272 14.77 -5.90 -10.24
N ARG A 273 15.57 -6.07 -11.31
CA ARG A 273 15.12 -6.67 -12.57
C ARG A 273 14.60 -8.10 -12.38
N GLU A 274 15.28 -8.94 -11.59
CA GLU A 274 14.83 -10.31 -11.32
C GLU A 274 13.44 -10.32 -10.68
N LEU A 275 13.20 -9.45 -9.71
CA LEU A 275 11.92 -9.34 -9.02
C LEU A 275 10.82 -8.84 -9.95
N PHE A 276 11.08 -7.82 -10.76
CA PHE A 276 10.11 -7.32 -11.73
C PHE A 276 9.80 -8.33 -12.84
N LEU A 277 10.78 -9.12 -13.30
CA LEU A 277 10.54 -10.22 -14.24
C LEU A 277 9.65 -11.31 -13.64
N ARG A 278 9.79 -11.61 -12.33
CA ARG A 278 8.91 -12.58 -11.64
C ARG A 278 7.45 -12.09 -11.61
N ILE A 279 7.24 -10.79 -11.38
CA ILE A 279 5.90 -10.22 -11.40
C ILE A 279 5.32 -10.28 -12.82
N SER A 280 6.08 -9.81 -13.81
CA SER A 280 5.66 -9.80 -15.22
C SER A 280 5.34 -11.20 -15.76
N ALA A 281 6.00 -12.25 -15.25
CA ALA A 281 5.72 -13.63 -15.61
C ALA A 281 4.38 -14.15 -15.06
N VAL A 282 3.84 -13.54 -14.00
CA VAL A 282 2.56 -13.90 -13.38
C VAL A 282 1.45 -13.01 -13.93
N ASP A 283 1.69 -11.72 -13.97
CA ASP A 283 0.77 -10.70 -14.46
C ASP A 283 1.58 -9.55 -15.09
N PRO A 284 1.64 -9.49 -16.44
CA PRO A 284 2.37 -8.46 -17.17
C PRO A 284 1.81 -7.05 -16.95
N ASP A 285 0.53 -6.94 -16.59
CA ASP A 285 -0.18 -5.68 -16.39
C ASP A 285 -0.15 -5.24 -14.92
N ALA A 286 0.45 -6.05 -14.03
CA ALA A 286 0.57 -5.70 -12.63
C ALA A 286 1.51 -4.51 -12.44
N TYR A 287 1.02 -3.48 -11.77
CA TYR A 287 1.78 -2.26 -11.48
C TYR A 287 2.35 -1.60 -12.75
N ASP A 288 3.49 -0.90 -12.64
CA ASP A 288 4.25 -0.32 -13.76
C ASP A 288 5.47 -1.18 -14.17
N VAL A 289 5.38 -2.50 -13.96
CA VAL A 289 6.50 -3.44 -14.11
C VAL A 289 7.12 -3.39 -15.49
N THR A 290 6.32 -3.29 -16.54
CA THR A 290 6.80 -3.21 -17.94
C THR A 290 7.66 -1.96 -18.12
N GLY A 291 7.21 -0.79 -17.66
CA GLY A 291 7.99 0.44 -17.73
C GLY A 291 9.27 0.41 -16.90
N ARG A 292 9.23 -0.25 -15.72
CA ARG A 292 10.42 -0.46 -14.89
C ARG A 292 11.46 -1.35 -15.58
N LEU A 293 11.01 -2.44 -16.21
CA LEU A 293 11.91 -3.34 -16.95
C LEU A 293 12.54 -2.66 -18.18
N GLU A 294 11.82 -1.80 -18.87
CA GLU A 294 12.32 -0.99 -19.96
C GLU A 294 13.38 0.02 -19.47
N SER A 295 13.11 0.72 -18.38
CA SER A 295 14.01 1.72 -17.80
C SER A 295 15.33 1.11 -17.30
N LEU A 296 15.27 -0.11 -16.75
CA LEU A 296 16.45 -0.86 -16.31
C LEU A 296 17.32 -1.35 -17.48
N GLY A 297 16.88 -1.25 -18.73
CA GLY A 297 17.62 -1.68 -19.91
C GLY A 297 17.88 -3.21 -19.98
N PRO A 298 18.62 -3.71 -20.95
CA PRO A 298 18.96 -5.12 -21.06
C PRO A 298 19.88 -5.55 -19.89
N PRO A 299 19.85 -6.85 -19.48
CA PRO A 299 20.72 -7.31 -18.42
C PRO A 299 22.18 -7.05 -18.77
N THR A 300 22.85 -6.27 -17.94
CA THR A 300 24.31 -6.10 -18.04
C THR A 300 24.95 -7.48 -17.89
N LYS A 301 25.63 -7.96 -18.95
CA LYS A 301 26.40 -9.20 -18.87
C LYS A 301 27.32 -9.05 -17.67
N ALA A 302 27.12 -9.86 -16.62
CA ALA A 302 28.01 -9.88 -15.48
C ALA A 302 29.43 -9.90 -15.98
N ARG A 303 30.23 -8.88 -15.67
CA ARG A 303 31.65 -8.82 -16.00
C ARG A 303 32.26 -10.06 -15.37
N ARG A 304 32.52 -11.07 -16.22
CA ARG A 304 33.11 -12.33 -15.79
C ARG A 304 34.34 -11.97 -14.96
N ALA A 305 34.29 -12.29 -13.67
CA ALA A 305 35.44 -12.08 -12.81
C ALA A 305 36.69 -12.63 -13.53
N PRO A 306 37.80 -11.90 -13.56
CA PRO A 306 39.01 -12.39 -14.21
C PRO A 306 39.34 -13.76 -13.63
N ARG A 307 39.39 -14.79 -14.49
CA ARG A 307 39.84 -16.13 -14.08
C ARG A 307 41.11 -15.94 -13.30
N ARG A 308 41.13 -16.35 -12.04
CA ARG A 308 42.39 -16.47 -11.29
C ARG A 308 43.34 -17.29 -12.16
N PRO A 309 44.55 -16.81 -12.45
CA PRO A 309 45.52 -17.60 -13.16
C PRO A 309 45.74 -18.89 -12.39
N ASP A 310 45.63 -20.01 -13.10
CA ASP A 310 45.92 -21.34 -12.58
C ASP A 310 47.28 -21.29 -11.88
N ARG A 311 47.29 -21.36 -10.57
CA ARG A 311 48.53 -21.64 -9.83
C ARG A 311 48.90 -23.07 -10.16
N ARG A 312 49.74 -23.24 -11.20
CA ARG A 312 50.48 -24.49 -11.40
C ARG A 312 51.21 -24.80 -10.09
N PRO A 313 51.06 -26.02 -9.56
CA PRO A 313 51.88 -26.46 -8.43
C PRO A 313 53.33 -26.45 -8.88
N PRO A 314 54.31 -26.06 -8.02
CA PRO A 314 55.71 -26.10 -8.37
C PRO A 314 56.09 -27.57 -8.66
N ALA A 315 56.75 -27.76 -9.82
CA ALA A 315 57.28 -29.04 -10.25
C ALA A 315 58.35 -29.55 -9.26
N GLY A 316 58.08 -30.70 -8.73
CA GLY A 316 59.03 -31.71 -8.32
C GLY A 316 60.20 -31.32 -7.44
N SER A 317 60.15 -31.62 -6.17
CA SER A 317 61.33 -32.09 -5.42
C SER A 317 61.35 -33.62 -5.48
N ARG A 318 62.24 -34.14 -6.33
CA ARG A 318 62.55 -35.55 -6.33
C ARG A 318 63.06 -35.94 -4.93
N ALA A 319 62.37 -36.83 -4.26
CA ALA A 319 62.86 -37.49 -3.07
C ALA A 319 64.11 -38.35 -3.44
N ARG A 320 65.22 -38.08 -2.79
CA ARG A 320 66.41 -38.96 -2.79
C ARG A 320 66.05 -40.21 -1.98
N GLU A 321 66.15 -41.40 -2.59
CA GLU A 321 66.19 -42.68 -1.92
C GLU A 321 67.45 -42.77 -1.01
N PRO A 322 67.34 -43.28 0.22
CA PRO A 322 68.47 -43.67 1.03
C PRO A 322 68.93 -45.08 0.62
N LYS A 323 70.24 -45.15 0.18
CA LYS A 323 70.96 -46.41 -0.04
C LYS A 323 70.96 -47.22 1.29
N GLY A 324 70.66 -48.49 1.14
CA GLY A 324 70.83 -49.45 2.19
C GLY A 324 72.23 -49.65 2.66
N SER A 325 72.41 -49.93 3.95
CA SER A 325 73.66 -50.54 4.49
C SER A 325 73.28 -51.88 5.11
N HIS A 326 73.94 -52.92 4.55
CA HIS A 326 74.07 -54.25 5.12
C HIS A 326 74.87 -54.23 6.43
N GLY A 327 74.60 -55.21 7.28
CA GLY A 327 75.37 -55.60 8.41
C GLY A 327 74.59 -56.37 9.44
N ALA A 328 74.48 -57.61 9.29
CA ALA A 328 75.08 -58.73 10.04
C ALA A 328 74.97 -58.64 11.56
N ARG A 329 74.19 -59.44 12.12
CA ARG A 329 74.30 -60.62 13.02
C ARG A 329 72.96 -60.87 13.74
#